data_dfbc17e9635c1d73a38b438453026223
#
_entry.id   dfbc17e9635c1d73a38b438453026223
#
_cell.length_a   1.000
_cell.length_b   1.000
_cell.length_c   1.000
_cell.angle_alpha   90.00
_cell.angle_beta   90.00
_cell.angle_gamma   90.00
#
_symmetry.space_group_name_H-M   'P 1'
#
loop_
_entity.id
_entity.type
_entity.pdbx_description
1 polymer ?
#
loop_
_entity_poly.entity_id
_entity_poly.type
_entity_poly.pdbx_seq_one_letter_code
_entity_poly.pdbx_strand_id
1 'polypeptide(L)'
;MGKTLKSRLVAYQANGSKLGLLPEPTSYTVSFTHDAVGALTVSYSRKALRGEILDRRLETGLEIAVEVSDGGRWIEPYNGRFVIASRSRNALDVSDTVSLTGVSYGWLLKKALNLDTSRLETKGDEKGTRKFANANAGTIMRTFMDENWNRGGVKVDCSRFTSGADSAGKQWGYMLPSIYYDLGISIQDVLDSLVNNGLCDWRTD
;
A
#
# COMPACT_ATOMS: atom_id res chain seq x y z
N MET A 1 -32.18 -1.18 -15.43
CA MET A 1 -32.04 -1.42 -13.97
C MET A 1 -30.56 -1.34 -13.64
N GLY A 2 -30.13 -0.37 -12.81
CA GLY A 2 -28.76 -0.28 -12.36
C GLY A 2 -28.44 -1.44 -11.42
N LYS A 3 -27.32 -2.14 -11.65
CA LYS A 3 -26.82 -3.15 -10.70
C LYS A 3 -26.38 -2.46 -9.41
N THR A 4 -26.86 -2.91 -8.27
CA THR A 4 -26.42 -2.41 -6.97
C THR A 4 -25.11 -3.09 -6.61
N LEU A 5 -24.05 -2.31 -6.46
CA LEU A 5 -22.78 -2.81 -5.98
C LEU A 5 -22.90 -3.19 -4.50
N LYS A 6 -22.58 -4.43 -4.18
CA LYS A 6 -22.50 -4.93 -2.81
C LYS A 6 -21.05 -4.97 -2.37
N SER A 7 -20.81 -4.78 -1.08
CA SER A 7 -19.48 -4.89 -0.50
C SER A 7 -19.51 -5.73 0.77
N ARG A 8 -18.36 -6.32 1.12
CA ARG A 8 -18.15 -7.05 2.36
C ARG A 8 -16.70 -6.91 2.82
N LEU A 9 -16.48 -7.08 4.10
CA LEU A 9 -15.17 -7.02 4.72
C LEU A 9 -14.71 -8.42 5.10
N VAL A 10 -13.46 -8.74 4.79
CA VAL A 10 -12.84 -10.03 5.07
C VAL A 10 -11.54 -9.81 5.80
N ALA A 11 -11.35 -10.49 6.94
CA ALA A 11 -10.12 -10.42 7.72
C ALA A 11 -9.10 -11.46 7.25
N TYR A 12 -7.84 -11.05 7.27
CA TYR A 12 -6.68 -11.88 6.96
C TYR A 12 -5.58 -11.68 8.00
N GLN A 13 -4.74 -12.71 8.16
CA GLN A 13 -3.46 -12.57 8.86
C GLN A 13 -2.45 -11.87 7.97
N ALA A 14 -1.41 -11.30 8.58
CA ALA A 14 -0.29 -10.66 7.87
C ALA A 14 0.46 -11.60 6.89
N ASN A 15 0.29 -12.92 7.02
CA ASN A 15 0.84 -13.91 6.08
C ASN A 15 -0.11 -14.23 4.91
N GLY A 16 -1.23 -13.49 4.77
CA GLY A 16 -2.23 -13.71 3.73
C GLY A 16 -3.26 -14.80 4.03
N SER A 17 -3.18 -15.50 5.18
CA SER A 17 -4.16 -16.52 5.53
C SER A 17 -5.51 -15.90 5.88
N LYS A 18 -6.58 -16.35 5.22
CA LYS A 18 -7.94 -15.86 5.45
C LYS A 18 -8.45 -16.26 6.84
N LEU A 19 -8.84 -15.28 7.64
CA LEU A 19 -9.48 -15.48 8.94
C LEU A 19 -10.99 -15.65 8.85
N GLY A 20 -11.63 -14.99 7.89
CA GLY A 20 -13.06 -15.10 7.64
C GLY A 20 -13.75 -13.77 7.35
N LEU A 21 -15.05 -13.86 7.13
CA LEU A 21 -15.90 -12.68 6.96
C LEU A 21 -16.00 -11.92 8.28
N LEU A 22 -15.97 -10.60 8.17
CA LEU A 22 -16.32 -9.71 9.28
C LEU A 22 -17.83 -9.46 9.31
N PRO A 23 -18.41 -9.21 10.49
CA PRO A 23 -19.81 -8.79 10.60
C PRO A 23 -20.04 -7.49 9.84
N GLU A 24 -21.29 -7.19 9.57
CA GLU A 24 -21.65 -5.90 8.96
C GLU A 24 -21.27 -4.75 9.89
N PRO A 25 -20.46 -3.78 9.42
CA PRO A 25 -20.07 -2.64 10.23
C PRO A 25 -21.24 -1.66 10.41
N THR A 26 -21.23 -0.89 11.49
CA THR A 26 -22.15 0.23 11.68
C THR A 26 -21.95 1.30 10.61
N SER A 27 -20.70 1.53 10.24
CA SER A 27 -20.32 2.38 9.12
C SER A 27 -18.93 2.00 8.64
N TYR A 28 -18.62 2.25 7.36
CA TYR A 28 -17.27 2.24 6.87
C TYR A 28 -17.09 3.20 5.69
N THR A 29 -15.88 3.69 5.56
CA THR A 29 -15.43 4.51 4.44
C THR A 29 -14.15 3.92 3.90
N VAL A 30 -14.09 3.76 2.58
CA VAL A 30 -12.89 3.25 1.89
C VAL A 30 -12.51 4.17 0.76
N SER A 31 -11.20 4.43 0.63
CA SER A 31 -10.61 5.13 -0.49
C SER A 31 -9.68 4.17 -1.22
N PHE A 32 -10.06 3.80 -2.44
CA PHE A 32 -9.20 3.08 -3.37
C PHE A 32 -8.48 4.13 -4.21
N THR A 33 -7.21 4.34 -3.94
CA THR A 33 -6.41 5.34 -4.64
C THR A 33 -5.47 4.67 -5.63
N HIS A 34 -5.33 5.27 -6.82
CA HIS A 34 -4.25 5.01 -7.76
C HIS A 34 -3.07 5.90 -7.39
N ASP A 35 -1.86 5.40 -7.49
CA ASP A 35 -0.61 6.17 -7.25
C ASP A 35 -0.54 6.84 -5.87
N ALA A 36 -1.24 6.29 -4.87
CA ALA A 36 -1.24 6.80 -3.51
C ALA A 36 -1.62 5.73 -2.49
N VAL A 37 -1.48 6.06 -1.21
CA VAL A 37 -1.91 5.20 -0.11
C VAL A 37 -3.40 5.32 0.09
N GLY A 38 -4.13 4.23 -0.10
CA GLY A 38 -5.54 4.12 0.21
C GLY A 38 -5.79 4.06 1.73
N ALA A 39 -7.00 4.43 2.13
CA ALA A 39 -7.41 4.42 3.54
C ALA A 39 -8.74 3.69 3.72
N LEU A 40 -8.86 3.01 4.85
CA LEU A 40 -10.09 2.36 5.31
C LEU A 40 -10.38 2.82 6.74
N THR A 41 -11.61 3.26 6.98
CA THR A 41 -12.12 3.48 8.35
C THR A 41 -13.36 2.63 8.53
N VAL A 42 -13.42 1.83 9.58
CA VAL A 42 -14.54 0.93 9.88
C VAL A 42 -14.96 1.11 11.33
N SER A 43 -16.24 1.20 11.57
CA SER A 43 -16.83 1.28 12.91
C SER A 43 -17.77 0.11 13.17
N TYR A 44 -17.62 -0.51 14.34
CA TYR A 44 -18.48 -1.58 14.82
C TYR A 44 -19.11 -1.21 16.16
N SER A 45 -20.36 -1.57 16.40
CA SER A 45 -20.83 -1.65 17.76
C SER A 45 -20.11 -2.81 18.46
N ARG A 46 -19.69 -2.63 19.71
CA ARG A 46 -19.06 -3.72 20.47
C ARG A 46 -19.95 -4.93 20.62
N LYS A 47 -21.26 -4.73 20.62
CA LYS A 47 -22.22 -5.81 20.68
C LYS A 47 -22.12 -6.74 19.47
N ALA A 48 -21.82 -6.20 18.29
CA ALA A 48 -21.59 -6.98 17.07
C ALA A 48 -20.29 -7.78 17.12
N LEU A 49 -19.30 -7.31 17.91
CA LEU A 49 -18.02 -7.99 18.11
C LEU A 49 -18.01 -8.92 19.34
N ARG A 50 -19.07 -8.92 20.16
CA ARG A 50 -19.18 -9.79 21.33
C ARG A 50 -19.33 -11.25 20.92
N GLY A 51 -18.44 -12.04 21.45
CA GLY A 51 -18.56 -13.48 21.43
C GLY A 51 -17.43 -14.22 20.79
N GLU A 52 -16.38 -13.55 20.21
CA GLU A 52 -15.44 -14.34 19.52
C GLU A 52 -14.13 -13.72 19.18
N ILE A 53 -13.20 -14.55 19.01
CA ILE A 53 -12.19 -14.61 17.94
C ILE A 53 -12.09 -13.31 17.06
N LEU A 54 -13.22 -12.63 16.77
CA LEU A 54 -13.28 -11.36 16.03
C LEU A 54 -12.59 -10.20 16.75
N ASP A 55 -12.68 -10.13 18.06
CA ASP A 55 -12.01 -9.06 18.84
C ASP A 55 -10.49 -9.19 18.75
N ARG A 56 -9.97 -10.43 18.67
CA ARG A 56 -8.56 -10.73 18.42
C ARG A 56 -8.18 -10.66 16.93
N ARG A 57 -9.15 -10.83 16.02
CA ARG A 57 -8.94 -10.75 14.57
C ARG A 57 -8.88 -9.31 14.02
N LEU A 58 -9.09 -8.32 14.87
CA LEU A 58 -9.07 -6.91 14.51
C LEU A 58 -7.94 -6.15 15.22
N GLU A 59 -6.84 -6.85 15.49
CA GLU A 59 -5.64 -6.25 16.06
C GLU A 59 -4.83 -5.50 15.00
N THR A 60 -4.05 -4.54 15.45
CA THR A 60 -3.06 -3.83 14.60
C THR A 60 -2.11 -4.82 13.94
N GLY A 61 -1.84 -4.61 12.66
CA GLY A 61 -0.99 -5.49 11.85
C GLY A 61 -1.73 -6.62 11.16
N LEU A 62 -3.02 -6.87 11.47
CA LEU A 62 -3.87 -7.72 10.66
C LEU A 62 -4.41 -6.97 9.45
N GLU A 63 -5.01 -7.68 8.50
CA GLU A 63 -5.44 -7.10 7.24
C GLU A 63 -6.96 -7.22 7.07
N ILE A 64 -7.55 -6.22 6.45
CA ILE A 64 -8.94 -6.23 6.01
C ILE A 64 -8.97 -6.06 4.50
N ALA A 65 -9.55 -7.02 3.79
CA ALA A 65 -9.90 -6.88 2.38
C ALA A 65 -11.33 -6.34 2.26
N VAL A 66 -11.50 -5.36 1.38
CA VAL A 66 -12.82 -4.90 0.93
C VAL A 66 -13.13 -5.61 -0.37
N GLU A 67 -14.02 -6.58 -0.33
CA GLU A 67 -14.48 -7.28 -1.53
C GLU A 67 -15.78 -6.65 -2.04
N VAL A 68 -15.90 -6.55 -3.35
CA VAL A 68 -17.08 -6.00 -4.03
C VAL A 68 -17.69 -7.02 -4.98
N SER A 69 -19.01 -6.91 -5.22
CA SER A 69 -19.75 -7.76 -6.15
C SER A 69 -20.91 -6.98 -6.79
N ASP A 70 -21.15 -7.22 -8.06
CA ASP A 70 -22.31 -6.72 -8.81
C ASP A 70 -23.48 -7.72 -8.84
N GLY A 71 -23.45 -8.71 -7.94
CA GLY A 71 -24.41 -9.83 -7.86
C GLY A 71 -23.87 -11.15 -8.43
N GLY A 72 -22.68 -11.14 -8.99
CA GLY A 72 -21.94 -12.32 -9.44
C GLY A 72 -20.86 -12.74 -8.42
N ARG A 73 -19.63 -12.84 -8.89
CA ARG A 73 -18.48 -13.22 -8.07
C ARG A 73 -18.05 -12.06 -7.17
N TRP A 74 -17.56 -12.38 -5.96
CA TRP A 74 -16.86 -11.44 -5.10
C TRP A 74 -15.43 -11.27 -5.60
N ILE A 75 -14.99 -10.03 -5.74
CA ILE A 75 -13.64 -9.67 -6.16
C ILE A 75 -13.04 -8.68 -5.17
N GLU A 76 -11.77 -8.81 -4.88
CA GLU A 76 -10.96 -7.80 -4.21
C GLU A 76 -10.44 -6.83 -5.29
N PRO A 77 -10.83 -5.56 -5.27
CA PRO A 77 -10.33 -4.59 -6.23
C PRO A 77 -8.84 -4.29 -5.96
N TYR A 78 -8.15 -3.72 -6.93
CA TYR A 78 -6.80 -3.21 -6.71
C TYR A 78 -6.77 -2.21 -5.55
N ASN A 79 -5.72 -2.28 -4.73
CA ASN A 79 -5.61 -1.54 -3.47
C ASN A 79 -6.78 -1.80 -2.50
N GLY A 80 -7.47 -2.94 -2.63
CA GLY A 80 -8.61 -3.33 -1.81
C GLY A 80 -8.25 -3.96 -0.47
N ARG A 81 -6.95 -4.10 -0.16
CA ARG A 81 -6.45 -4.67 1.09
C ARG A 81 -5.76 -3.62 1.95
N PHE A 82 -6.10 -3.63 3.23
CA PHE A 82 -5.68 -2.62 4.19
C PHE A 82 -5.10 -3.27 5.44
N VAL A 83 -3.90 -2.86 5.82
CA VAL A 83 -3.29 -3.22 7.10
C VAL A 83 -3.93 -2.38 8.20
N ILE A 84 -4.39 -2.99 9.29
CA ILE A 84 -4.95 -2.27 10.43
C ILE A 84 -3.80 -1.51 11.13
N ALA A 85 -3.80 -0.19 10.97
CA ALA A 85 -2.80 0.70 11.52
C ALA A 85 -3.15 1.16 12.93
N SER A 86 -4.44 1.33 13.23
CA SER A 86 -4.90 1.69 14.56
C SER A 86 -6.27 1.10 14.89
N ARG A 87 -6.48 0.92 16.19
CA ARG A 87 -7.76 0.51 16.78
C ARG A 87 -8.04 1.41 17.96
N SER A 88 -9.22 1.98 17.99
CA SER A 88 -9.68 2.78 19.11
C SER A 88 -11.03 2.27 19.61
N ARG A 89 -11.32 2.53 20.88
CA ARG A 89 -12.61 2.20 21.48
C ARG A 89 -13.14 3.42 22.21
N ASN A 90 -14.37 3.77 21.92
CA ASN A 90 -15.12 4.75 22.70
C ASN A 90 -16.04 4.02 23.68
N ALA A 91 -15.61 3.92 24.93
CA ALA A 91 -16.33 3.21 25.99
C ALA A 91 -17.30 4.13 26.78
N LEU A 92 -17.22 5.43 26.57
CA LEU A 92 -18.04 6.44 27.27
C LEU A 92 -19.37 6.71 26.55
N ASP A 93 -19.48 6.25 25.31
CA ASP A 93 -20.70 6.38 24.53
C ASP A 93 -21.68 5.22 24.80
N VAL A 94 -22.95 5.52 24.83
CA VAL A 94 -24.04 4.54 24.97
C VAL A 94 -23.94 3.45 23.89
N SER A 95 -23.31 3.76 22.76
CA SER A 95 -23.12 2.84 21.65
C SER A 95 -21.93 1.87 21.80
N ASP A 96 -20.98 2.12 22.74
CA ASP A 96 -19.71 1.37 22.90
C ASP A 96 -19.15 0.92 21.53
N THR A 97 -18.53 1.84 20.82
CA THR A 97 -18.05 1.63 19.46
C THR A 97 -16.56 1.29 19.41
N VAL A 98 -16.20 0.40 18.51
CA VAL A 98 -14.82 0.11 18.12
C VAL A 98 -14.58 0.64 16.72
N SER A 99 -13.59 1.52 16.56
CA SER A 99 -13.19 2.05 15.27
C SER A 99 -11.82 1.53 14.88
N LEU A 100 -11.69 1.13 13.62
CA LEU A 100 -10.46 0.65 13.01
C LEU A 100 -10.07 1.60 11.89
N THR A 101 -8.78 1.90 11.81
CA THR A 101 -8.21 2.60 10.66
C THR A 101 -7.20 1.68 9.99
N GLY A 102 -7.38 1.47 8.70
CA GLY A 102 -6.48 0.69 7.85
C GLY A 102 -5.83 1.56 6.78
N VAL A 103 -4.67 1.15 6.33
CA VAL A 103 -3.91 1.77 5.24
C VAL A 103 -3.54 0.70 4.23
N SER A 104 -3.58 1.02 2.93
CA SER A 104 -3.18 0.08 1.88
C SER A 104 -1.68 -0.23 1.93
N TYR A 105 -1.25 -1.29 1.27
CA TYR A 105 0.16 -1.72 1.25
C TYR A 105 1.14 -0.65 0.76
N GLY A 106 0.69 0.30 -0.05
CA GLY A 106 1.50 1.45 -0.44
C GLY A 106 2.11 2.21 0.74
N TRP A 107 1.49 2.17 1.92
CA TRP A 107 2.05 2.74 3.14
C TRP A 107 3.40 2.13 3.55
N LEU A 108 3.64 0.85 3.25
CA LEU A 108 4.92 0.20 3.53
C LEU A 108 6.07 0.84 2.76
N LEU A 109 5.78 1.39 1.57
CA LEU A 109 6.78 2.08 0.74
C LEU A 109 7.27 3.38 1.39
N LYS A 110 6.47 4.01 2.27
CA LYS A 110 6.90 5.14 3.11
C LYS A 110 7.94 4.76 4.16
N LYS A 111 7.97 3.49 4.56
CA LYS A 111 8.93 2.97 5.56
C LYS A 111 10.21 2.46 4.93
N ALA A 112 10.20 2.24 3.64
CA ALA A 112 11.38 1.83 2.89
C ALA A 112 12.15 3.08 2.44
N LEU A 113 13.34 3.27 2.97
CA LEU A 113 14.15 4.48 2.76
C LEU A 113 15.38 4.19 1.90
N ASN A 114 15.78 5.16 1.08
CA ASN A 114 17.10 5.16 0.44
C ASN A 114 18.18 5.49 1.46
N LEU A 115 18.99 4.50 1.84
CA LEU A 115 20.07 4.65 2.80
C LEU A 115 21.43 4.18 2.25
N ASP A 116 21.54 3.95 0.93
CA ASP A 116 22.80 3.54 0.32
C ASP A 116 23.74 4.75 0.14
N THR A 117 24.67 4.87 1.06
CA THR A 117 25.69 5.95 1.05
C THR A 117 26.85 5.67 0.08
N SER A 118 26.99 4.45 -0.43
CA SER A 118 28.12 4.06 -1.28
C SER A 118 28.08 4.66 -2.68
N ARG A 119 26.92 5.20 -3.06
CA ARG A 119 26.66 5.73 -4.41
C ARG A 119 26.20 7.17 -4.42
N LEU A 120 26.52 7.91 -3.38
CA LEU A 120 26.17 9.32 -3.31
C LEU A 120 27.08 10.16 -4.20
N GLU A 121 26.49 11.07 -4.92
CA GLU A 121 27.16 12.05 -5.75
C GLU A 121 26.85 13.48 -5.28
N THR A 122 27.56 14.44 -5.83
CA THR A 122 27.27 15.86 -5.64
C THR A 122 26.41 16.36 -6.78
N LYS A 123 25.33 17.06 -6.46
CA LYS A 123 24.49 17.79 -7.41
C LYS A 123 24.69 19.28 -7.18
N GLY A 124 25.51 19.92 -8.00
CA GLY A 124 25.94 21.30 -7.75
C GLY A 124 26.64 21.39 -6.39
N ASP A 125 26.12 22.22 -5.48
CA ASP A 125 26.60 22.34 -4.11
C ASP A 125 25.97 21.35 -3.12
N GLU A 126 24.96 20.59 -3.54
CA GLU A 126 24.27 19.59 -2.73
C GLU A 126 25.04 18.26 -2.73
N LYS A 127 25.54 17.87 -1.57
CA LYS A 127 26.23 16.60 -1.36
C LYS A 127 25.25 15.55 -0.82
N GLY A 128 25.49 14.30 -1.20
CA GLY A 128 24.75 13.17 -0.63
C GLY A 128 23.49 12.80 -1.39
N THR A 129 23.40 13.12 -2.68
CA THR A 129 22.31 12.68 -3.54
C THR A 129 22.67 11.43 -4.33
N ARG A 130 21.66 10.58 -4.57
CA ARG A 130 21.76 9.43 -5.45
C ARG A 130 21.40 9.84 -6.87
N LYS A 131 22.35 9.72 -7.80
CA LYS A 131 22.14 10.02 -9.21
C LYS A 131 21.81 8.76 -10.01
N PHE A 132 20.83 8.87 -10.89
CA PHE A 132 20.59 7.95 -12.00
C PHE A 132 20.82 8.70 -13.32
N ALA A 133 21.62 8.12 -14.19
CA ALA A 133 21.88 8.65 -15.52
C ALA A 133 21.44 7.64 -16.58
N ASN A 134 20.77 8.11 -17.63
CA ASN A 134 20.22 7.27 -18.70
C ASN A 134 19.44 6.07 -18.15
N ALA A 135 18.53 6.31 -17.18
CA ALA A 135 17.77 5.29 -16.51
C ALA A 135 16.27 5.46 -16.79
N ASN A 136 15.57 4.34 -16.97
CA ASN A 136 14.10 4.30 -17.04
C ASN A 136 13.49 4.09 -15.66
N ALA A 137 12.17 4.26 -15.57
CA ALA A 137 11.43 4.09 -14.31
C ALA A 137 11.64 2.71 -13.68
N GLY A 138 11.61 1.63 -14.48
CA GLY A 138 11.82 0.28 -13.99
C GLY A 138 13.20 0.07 -13.38
N THR A 139 14.23 0.61 -13.99
CA THR A 139 15.60 0.56 -13.45
C THR A 139 15.70 1.28 -12.11
N ILE A 140 15.12 2.48 -12.00
CA ILE A 140 15.14 3.27 -10.76
C ILE A 140 14.41 2.54 -9.65
N MET A 141 13.17 2.12 -9.90
CA MET A 141 12.34 1.39 -8.93
C MET A 141 13.02 0.11 -8.44
N ARG A 142 13.47 -0.75 -9.36
CA ARG A 142 14.15 -2.01 -9.01
C ARG A 142 15.39 -1.77 -8.18
N THR A 143 16.20 -0.79 -8.54
CA THR A 143 17.42 -0.48 -7.81
C THR A 143 17.12 -0.12 -6.35
N PHE A 144 16.19 0.79 -6.10
CA PHE A 144 15.83 1.18 -4.73
C PHE A 144 15.21 0.04 -3.92
N MET A 145 14.35 -0.77 -4.54
CA MET A 145 13.72 -1.90 -3.89
C MET A 145 14.72 -2.99 -3.54
N ASP A 146 15.63 -3.33 -4.46
CA ASP A 146 16.67 -4.33 -4.23
C ASP A 146 17.67 -3.86 -3.15
N GLU A 147 18.07 -2.58 -3.18
CA GLU A 147 18.96 -2.00 -2.16
C GLU A 147 18.30 -1.99 -0.77
N ASN A 148 17.01 -1.63 -0.69
CA ASN A 148 16.26 -1.69 0.57
C ASN A 148 16.12 -3.13 1.10
N TRP A 149 15.84 -4.08 0.21
CA TRP A 149 15.78 -5.49 0.56
C TRP A 149 17.09 -6.03 1.09
N ASN A 150 18.21 -5.78 0.38
CA ASN A 150 19.53 -6.27 0.76
C ASN A 150 20.01 -5.74 2.12
N ARG A 151 19.45 -4.64 2.59
CA ARG A 151 19.69 -4.08 3.94
C ARG A 151 18.74 -4.63 5.01
N GLY A 152 17.89 -5.60 4.69
CA GLY A 152 16.90 -6.14 5.61
C GLY A 152 15.69 -5.22 5.84
N GLY A 153 15.44 -4.30 4.91
CA GLY A 153 14.27 -3.43 4.91
C GLY A 153 12.96 -4.13 4.54
N VAL A 154 11.94 -3.34 4.26
CA VAL A 154 10.62 -3.86 3.87
C VAL A 154 10.73 -4.68 2.59
N LYS A 155 10.25 -5.93 2.66
CA LYS A 155 10.21 -6.82 1.51
C LYS A 155 9.01 -6.51 0.64
N VAL A 156 9.25 -5.98 -0.56
CA VAL A 156 8.23 -5.71 -1.56
C VAL A 156 8.42 -6.69 -2.72
N ASP A 157 7.39 -7.44 -3.07
CA ASP A 157 7.43 -8.30 -4.25
C ASP A 157 7.29 -7.45 -5.52
N CYS A 158 8.37 -7.41 -6.29
CA CYS A 158 8.47 -6.67 -7.55
C CYS A 158 8.55 -7.61 -8.76
N SER A 159 8.12 -8.86 -8.62
CA SER A 159 8.20 -9.86 -9.70
C SER A 159 7.38 -9.51 -10.93
N ARG A 160 6.38 -8.64 -10.79
CA ARG A 160 5.48 -8.24 -11.89
C ARG A 160 6.08 -7.26 -12.88
N PHE A 161 7.19 -6.64 -12.58
CA PHE A 161 7.89 -5.77 -13.52
C PHE A 161 9.41 -6.00 -13.45
N THR A 162 10.11 -5.58 -14.49
CA THR A 162 11.56 -5.66 -14.59
C THR A 162 12.17 -4.29 -14.85
N SER A 163 13.49 -4.19 -14.84
CA SER A 163 14.17 -2.98 -15.30
C SER A 163 13.92 -2.65 -16.79
N GLY A 164 13.53 -3.64 -17.59
CA GLY A 164 13.28 -3.47 -19.03
C GLY A 164 11.80 -3.28 -19.40
N ALA A 165 10.86 -3.81 -18.59
CA ALA A 165 9.45 -3.83 -18.94
C ALA A 165 8.54 -3.65 -17.72
N ASP A 166 7.36 -3.07 -17.93
CA ASP A 166 6.30 -2.90 -16.94
C ASP A 166 5.55 -4.22 -16.65
N SER A 167 4.54 -4.17 -15.80
CA SER A 167 3.74 -5.33 -15.41
C SER A 167 2.86 -5.91 -16.54
N ALA A 168 2.67 -5.18 -17.62
CA ALA A 168 1.98 -5.64 -18.83
C ALA A 168 2.96 -6.21 -19.89
N GLY A 169 4.27 -6.22 -19.59
CA GLY A 169 5.32 -6.64 -20.52
C GLY A 169 5.73 -5.58 -21.55
N LYS A 170 5.21 -4.34 -21.43
CA LYS A 170 5.56 -3.24 -22.31
C LYS A 170 6.91 -2.66 -21.88
N GLN A 171 7.80 -2.46 -22.83
CA GLN A 171 9.11 -1.83 -22.57
C GLN A 171 8.94 -0.39 -22.05
N TRP A 172 9.78 0.01 -21.08
CA TRP A 172 9.84 1.38 -20.62
C TRP A 172 10.29 2.31 -21.74
N GLY A 173 9.37 3.16 -22.17
CA GLY A 173 9.57 3.96 -23.40
C GLY A 173 10.43 5.23 -23.23
N TYR A 174 10.79 5.59 -21.99
CA TYR A 174 11.50 6.83 -21.72
C TYR A 174 12.71 6.61 -20.82
N MET A 175 13.84 7.20 -21.23
CA MET A 175 15.10 7.21 -20.48
C MET A 175 15.34 8.61 -19.93
N LEU A 176 15.41 8.74 -18.61
CA LEU A 176 15.79 9.99 -17.97
C LEU A 176 17.29 10.27 -18.20
N PRO A 177 17.65 11.44 -18.75
CA PRO A 177 19.06 11.81 -18.91
C PRO A 177 19.80 11.84 -17.57
N SER A 178 19.18 12.43 -16.56
CA SER A 178 19.63 12.36 -15.17
C SER A 178 18.51 12.72 -14.21
N ILE A 179 18.47 12.04 -13.07
CA ILE A 179 17.58 12.35 -11.95
C ILE A 179 18.35 12.12 -10.65
N TYR A 180 18.05 12.91 -9.63
CA TYR A 180 18.72 12.87 -8.34
C TYR A 180 17.71 12.64 -7.23
N TYR A 181 18.06 11.84 -6.25
CA TYR A 181 17.24 11.55 -5.07
C TYR A 181 18.08 11.74 -3.81
N ASP A 182 17.50 12.36 -2.82
CA ASP A 182 18.17 12.60 -1.54
C ASP A 182 18.34 11.32 -0.73
N LEU A 183 19.36 11.29 0.10
CA LEU A 183 19.52 10.25 1.11
C LEU A 183 18.35 10.34 2.11
N GLY A 184 17.76 9.20 2.43
CA GLY A 184 16.60 9.14 3.33
C GLY A 184 15.25 9.35 2.65
N ILE A 185 15.21 9.61 1.33
CA ILE A 185 13.94 9.63 0.58
C ILE A 185 13.22 8.27 0.69
N SER A 186 11.91 8.28 0.87
CA SER A 186 11.14 7.04 0.87
C SER A 186 10.97 6.48 -0.55
N ILE A 187 10.79 5.18 -0.67
CA ILE A 187 10.49 4.57 -1.98
C ILE A 187 9.17 5.13 -2.54
N GLN A 188 8.20 5.44 -1.68
CA GLN A 188 6.98 6.09 -2.15
C GLN A 188 7.26 7.45 -2.80
N ASP A 189 8.07 8.31 -2.17
CA ASP A 189 8.39 9.62 -2.75
C ASP A 189 9.15 9.49 -4.07
N VAL A 190 9.96 8.44 -4.23
CA VAL A 190 10.59 8.09 -5.52
C VAL A 190 9.53 7.74 -6.56
N LEU A 191 8.56 6.89 -6.22
CA LEU A 191 7.46 6.53 -7.13
C LEU A 191 6.62 7.75 -7.49
N ASP A 192 6.26 8.57 -6.51
CA ASP A 192 5.49 9.80 -6.73
C ASP A 192 6.24 10.77 -7.65
N SER A 193 7.56 10.85 -7.52
CA SER A 193 8.41 11.62 -8.45
C SER A 193 8.34 11.07 -9.87
N LEU A 194 8.36 9.74 -10.05
CA LEU A 194 8.27 9.12 -11.37
C LEU A 194 6.89 9.35 -12.00
N VAL A 195 5.81 9.24 -11.23
CA VAL A 195 4.43 9.56 -11.66
C VAL A 195 4.31 11.01 -12.08
N ASN A 196 4.80 11.95 -11.26
CA ASN A 196 4.75 13.39 -11.53
C ASN A 196 5.54 13.77 -12.80
N ASN A 197 6.53 12.98 -13.18
CA ASN A 197 7.26 13.12 -14.44
C ASN A 197 6.59 12.35 -15.61
N GLY A 198 5.43 11.74 -15.41
CA GLY A 198 4.69 11.02 -16.45
C GLY A 198 5.37 9.73 -16.95
N LEU A 199 6.19 9.10 -16.11
CA LEU A 199 7.02 7.95 -16.50
C LEU A 199 6.39 6.61 -16.18
N CYS A 200 5.53 6.54 -15.19
CA CYS A 200 4.80 5.34 -14.78
C CYS A 200 3.58 5.71 -13.92
N ASP A 201 2.70 4.72 -13.77
CA ASP A 201 1.70 4.64 -12.71
C ASP A 201 2.06 3.45 -11.81
N TRP A 202 1.64 3.45 -10.56
CA TRP A 202 1.89 2.33 -9.66
C TRP A 202 0.66 1.95 -8.84
N ARG A 203 0.64 0.70 -8.41
CA ARG A 203 -0.38 0.18 -7.49
C ARG A 203 0.20 -0.99 -6.71
N THR A 204 -0.44 -1.32 -5.60
CA THR A 204 -0.16 -2.52 -4.81
C THR A 204 -1.31 -3.54 -4.97
N ASP A 205 -0.95 -4.81 -5.01
CA ASP A 205 -1.88 -5.94 -5.09
C ASP A 205 -1.85 -6.76 -3.80
#